data_b465e54086c10e2905bc8959c5577b26
#
_entry.id   b465e54086c10e2905bc8959c5577b26
#
_cell.length_a   1.000
_cell.length_b   1.000
_cell.length_c   1.000
_cell.angle_alpha   90.00
_cell.angle_beta   90.00
_cell.angle_gamma   90.00
#
_symmetry.space_group_name_H-M   'P 1'
#
loop_
_entity.id
_entity.type
_entity.pdbx_description
1 polymer ?
#
loop_
_entity_poly.entity_id
_entity_poly.type
_entity_poly.pdbx_seq_one_letter_code
_entity_poly.pdbx_strand_id
1 'polypeptide(L)'
;MASNGISTLVSGDGSDATANKEARQIAKLNVAQTRRQAGGDVTQDYYRTLNVYDRIYLSEGYNVSAGSQVWAVEGRPWYATAALVSSPLTLVTGAAQSLQIWFDGADITQFQPTNPADGGTITQWNDKSNFAHNANPEGSPANTVRPTYQTAEQNSLSVVEFDGTNDCLSINPVSWVRGLQNFTIFIVAKYDGTGSTRFLSTTDTDDIIIKNTSTEITVGMAGATAVTSSLALNTGYHIHTLVFDGTATGDGNRLKYRYDTAQKGLSFTGSVGTQISNSVDKFLLGCGDGTGFFDGQIAEVIAFQQTLDGTDIGDIEGYLNTKWALGL
;
A
#
# COMPACT_ATOMS: atom_id res chain seq x y z
N MET A 1 16.56 -38.08 15.84
CA MET A 1 16.19 -37.19 16.95
C MET A 1 15.86 -35.75 16.51
N ALA A 2 16.27 -35.31 15.35
CA ALA A 2 15.97 -33.95 14.89
C ALA A 2 14.56 -33.77 14.30
N SER A 3 13.85 -34.84 14.00
CA SER A 3 12.48 -34.76 13.49
C SER A 3 11.45 -34.24 14.50
N ASN A 4 11.78 -34.29 15.79
CA ASN A 4 10.82 -33.91 16.83
C ASN A 4 10.51 -32.40 16.86
N GLY A 5 11.49 -31.55 16.59
CA GLY A 5 11.29 -30.10 16.56
C GLY A 5 10.42 -29.67 15.40
N ILE A 6 10.64 -30.27 14.23
CA ILE A 6 9.88 -29.98 13.02
C ILE A 6 8.46 -30.55 13.10
N SER A 7 8.34 -31.77 13.67
CA SER A 7 7.02 -32.37 13.89
C SER A 7 6.17 -31.55 14.86
N THR A 8 6.79 -30.92 15.87
CA THR A 8 6.10 -30.05 16.82
C THR A 8 5.64 -28.75 16.16
N LEU A 9 6.41 -28.21 15.21
CA LEU A 9 6.03 -27.03 14.47
C LEU A 9 4.74 -27.24 13.67
N VAL A 10 4.55 -28.44 13.09
CA VAL A 10 3.38 -28.78 12.28
C VAL A 10 2.22 -29.27 13.13
N SER A 11 2.49 -29.96 14.22
CA SER A 11 1.45 -30.60 15.04
C SER A 11 0.65 -29.61 15.90
N GLY A 12 1.04 -28.35 15.93
CA GLY A 12 0.33 -27.32 16.71
C GLY A 12 -1.10 -27.03 16.19
N ASP A 13 -1.32 -27.21 14.89
CA ASP A 13 -2.59 -26.88 14.22
C ASP A 13 -3.28 -28.02 13.50
N GLY A 14 -2.87 -29.19 13.67
CA GLY A 14 -3.06 -30.47 13.02
C GLY A 14 -4.38 -30.86 12.39
N SER A 15 -5.24 -29.99 11.91
CA SER A 15 -6.59 -30.44 11.46
C SER A 15 -7.02 -30.07 10.04
N ASP A 16 -6.15 -29.44 9.22
CA ASP A 16 -6.60 -28.98 7.89
C ASP A 16 -5.68 -29.41 6.72
N ALA A 17 -6.07 -29.02 5.49
CA ALA A 17 -5.33 -29.31 4.27
C ALA A 17 -3.90 -28.75 4.28
N THR A 18 -3.65 -27.72 5.07
CA THR A 18 -2.36 -27.07 5.28
C THR A 18 -1.39 -28.01 5.98
N ALA A 19 -1.84 -28.70 7.02
CA ALA A 19 -1.04 -29.66 7.77
C ALA A 19 -0.47 -30.79 6.88
N ASN A 20 -1.22 -31.24 5.89
CA ASN A 20 -0.76 -32.24 4.93
C ASN A 20 0.34 -31.71 4.00
N LYS A 21 0.25 -30.45 3.61
CA LYS A 21 1.24 -29.78 2.78
C LYS A 21 2.53 -29.57 3.56
N GLU A 22 2.41 -29.15 4.80
CA GLU A 22 3.50 -28.96 5.74
C GLU A 22 4.24 -30.25 6.07
N ALA A 23 3.51 -31.33 6.30
CA ALA A 23 4.10 -32.64 6.54
C ALA A 23 5.00 -33.10 5.37
N ARG A 24 4.62 -32.78 4.12
CA ARG A 24 5.45 -33.05 2.94
C ARG A 24 6.73 -32.24 2.90
N GLN A 25 6.70 -31.00 3.36
CA GLN A 25 7.90 -30.16 3.45
C GLN A 25 8.84 -30.65 4.55
N ILE A 26 8.31 -31.05 5.70
CA ILE A 26 9.07 -31.67 6.76
C ILE A 26 9.77 -32.95 6.31
N ALA A 27 9.10 -33.77 5.53
CA ALA A 27 9.71 -34.97 4.95
C ALA A 27 10.91 -34.62 4.05
N LYS A 28 10.85 -33.56 3.27
CA LYS A 28 11.98 -33.07 2.46
C LYS A 28 13.15 -32.59 3.32
N LEU A 29 12.87 -31.85 4.40
CA LEU A 29 13.90 -31.41 5.35
C LEU A 29 14.59 -32.59 6.03
N ASN A 30 13.84 -33.61 6.42
CA ASN A 30 14.39 -34.82 7.02
C ASN A 30 15.31 -35.57 6.03
N VAL A 31 14.99 -35.60 4.74
CA VAL A 31 15.88 -36.17 3.71
C VAL A 31 17.19 -35.39 3.61
N ALA A 32 17.13 -34.06 3.63
CA ALA A 32 18.31 -33.22 3.58
C ALA A 32 19.21 -33.45 4.81
N GLN A 33 18.62 -33.56 5.99
CA GLN A 33 19.34 -33.91 7.21
C GLN A 33 20.02 -35.28 7.14
N THR A 34 19.35 -36.30 6.63
CA THR A 34 19.93 -37.63 6.48
C THR A 34 21.15 -37.61 5.55
N ARG A 35 21.10 -36.85 4.45
CA ARG A 35 22.26 -36.68 3.55
C ARG A 35 23.43 -36.03 4.25
N ARG A 36 23.18 -35.02 5.07
CA ARG A 36 24.23 -34.34 5.83
C ARG A 36 24.91 -35.26 6.84
N GLN A 37 24.12 -36.06 7.57
CA GLN A 37 24.63 -37.04 8.50
C GLN A 37 25.49 -38.10 7.81
N ALA A 38 25.27 -38.36 6.54
CA ALA A 38 26.10 -39.20 5.70
C ALA A 38 27.36 -38.51 5.15
N GLY A 39 27.71 -37.31 5.61
CA GLY A 39 28.91 -36.59 5.22
C GLY A 39 28.78 -35.73 3.96
N GLY A 40 27.57 -35.55 3.41
CA GLY A 40 27.33 -34.66 2.29
C GLY A 40 27.15 -33.19 2.72
N ASP A 41 27.62 -32.26 1.93
CA ASP A 41 27.35 -30.84 2.13
C ASP A 41 25.94 -30.47 1.63
N VAL A 42 24.99 -30.45 2.54
CA VAL A 42 23.58 -30.12 2.25
C VAL A 42 23.17 -28.79 2.89
N THR A 43 24.11 -28.04 3.41
CA THR A 43 23.82 -26.82 4.17
C THR A 43 23.05 -25.81 3.32
N GLN A 44 23.49 -25.59 2.11
CA GLN A 44 22.86 -24.66 1.16
C GLN A 44 21.44 -25.12 0.76
N ASP A 45 21.28 -26.41 0.49
CA ASP A 45 20.00 -26.95 0.10
C ASP A 45 19.00 -26.95 1.27
N TYR A 46 19.49 -27.17 2.46
CA TYR A 46 18.69 -27.10 3.68
C TYR A 46 18.15 -25.69 3.94
N TYR A 47 19.02 -24.67 3.93
CA TYR A 47 18.59 -23.29 4.12
C TYR A 47 17.67 -22.79 3.00
N ARG A 48 17.93 -23.19 1.79
CA ARG A 48 17.05 -22.87 0.66
C ARG A 48 15.67 -23.51 0.81
N THR A 49 15.62 -24.74 1.28
CA THR A 49 14.35 -25.43 1.54
C THR A 49 13.59 -24.78 2.69
N LEU A 50 14.27 -24.36 3.76
CA LEU A 50 13.66 -23.63 4.86
C LEU A 50 13.06 -22.29 4.39
N ASN A 51 13.77 -21.53 3.60
CA ASN A 51 13.27 -20.27 3.08
C ASN A 51 12.01 -20.45 2.22
N VAL A 52 11.95 -21.49 1.43
CA VAL A 52 10.75 -21.80 0.63
C VAL A 52 9.59 -22.22 1.54
N TYR A 53 9.89 -23.03 2.54
CA TYR A 53 8.91 -23.46 3.52
C TYR A 53 8.34 -22.30 4.33
N ASP A 54 9.22 -21.42 4.79
CA ASP A 54 8.86 -20.21 5.53
C ASP A 54 7.95 -19.28 4.71
N ARG A 55 8.26 -19.07 3.43
CA ARG A 55 7.39 -18.31 2.52
C ARG A 55 6.00 -18.94 2.36
N ILE A 56 5.91 -20.26 2.33
CA ILE A 56 4.63 -20.96 2.25
C ILE A 56 3.85 -20.74 3.55
N TYR A 57 4.50 -20.80 4.69
CA TYR A 57 3.89 -20.50 5.99
C TYR A 57 3.35 -19.08 6.04
N LEU A 58 4.15 -18.11 5.66
CA LEU A 58 3.76 -16.71 5.66
C LEU A 58 2.61 -16.44 4.69
N SER A 59 2.62 -17.06 3.52
CA SER A 59 1.54 -16.90 2.53
C SER A 59 0.21 -17.55 2.96
N GLU A 60 0.26 -18.48 3.89
CA GLU A 60 -0.91 -19.19 4.41
C GLU A 60 -1.41 -18.64 5.75
N GLY A 61 -0.88 -17.50 6.21
CA GLY A 61 -1.38 -16.78 7.39
C GLY A 61 -0.78 -17.19 8.73
N TYR A 62 0.32 -17.92 8.73
CA TYR A 62 1.05 -18.18 9.97
C TYR A 62 1.79 -16.95 10.44
N ASN A 63 1.48 -16.50 11.64
CA ASN A 63 2.16 -15.38 12.31
C ASN A 63 3.49 -15.85 12.91
N VAL A 64 4.56 -15.72 12.16
CA VAL A 64 5.91 -15.84 12.70
C VAL A 64 6.43 -14.42 12.96
N SER A 65 6.47 -14.00 14.20
CA SER A 65 7.02 -12.70 14.58
C SER A 65 8.52 -12.63 14.24
N ALA A 66 9.01 -11.48 13.83
CA ALA A 66 10.43 -11.23 13.65
C ALA A 66 11.19 -11.61 14.95
N GLY A 67 12.22 -12.44 14.83
CA GLY A 67 12.95 -12.97 15.98
C GLY A 67 12.34 -14.24 16.60
N SER A 68 11.22 -14.75 16.12
CA SER A 68 10.70 -16.04 16.54
C SER A 68 11.65 -17.15 16.13
N GLN A 69 11.92 -18.05 17.06
CA GLN A 69 12.80 -19.16 16.84
C GLN A 69 12.07 -20.27 16.09
N VAL A 70 12.51 -20.55 14.87
CA VAL A 70 12.05 -21.70 14.08
C VAL A 70 13.12 -22.78 14.18
N TRP A 71 12.74 -23.98 14.51
CA TRP A 71 13.68 -25.08 14.64
C TRP A 71 14.17 -25.54 13.28
N ALA A 72 15.46 -25.39 13.09
CA ALA A 72 16.17 -25.95 11.97
C ALA A 72 16.54 -27.41 12.21
N VAL A 73 16.92 -28.10 11.18
CA VAL A 73 17.53 -29.41 11.24
C VAL A 73 18.75 -29.38 12.17
N GLU A 74 19.00 -30.42 12.89
CA GLU A 74 20.08 -30.56 13.91
C GLU A 74 19.86 -29.74 15.19
N GLY A 75 18.63 -29.32 15.48
CA GLY A 75 18.33 -28.62 16.74
C GLY A 75 18.93 -27.23 16.85
N ARG A 76 19.45 -26.67 15.76
CA ARG A 76 19.87 -25.27 15.72
C ARG A 76 18.66 -24.38 15.50
N PRO A 77 18.48 -23.36 16.32
CA PRO A 77 17.42 -22.40 16.07
C PRO A 77 17.71 -21.63 14.78
N TRP A 78 16.73 -21.62 13.91
CA TRP A 78 16.70 -20.71 12.80
C TRP A 78 15.80 -19.53 13.17
N TYR A 79 16.33 -18.35 13.05
CA TYR A 79 15.56 -17.14 13.34
C TYR A 79 14.92 -16.69 12.03
N ALA A 80 13.62 -16.50 12.04
CA ALA A 80 12.95 -15.86 10.94
C ALA A 80 13.56 -14.46 10.75
N THR A 81 14.46 -14.36 9.79
CA THR A 81 15.04 -13.08 9.37
C THR A 81 14.24 -12.46 8.23
N ALA A 82 13.33 -13.23 7.62
CA ALA A 82 12.36 -12.61 6.76
C ALA A 82 11.59 -11.65 7.65
N ALA A 83 11.87 -10.38 7.54
CA ALA A 83 10.87 -9.40 7.87
C ALA A 83 9.58 -9.94 7.25
N LEU A 84 8.59 -10.23 8.07
CA LEU A 84 7.23 -10.40 7.58
C LEU A 84 7.08 -9.31 6.54
N VAL A 85 6.74 -9.64 5.34
CA VAL A 85 6.47 -8.59 4.36
C VAL A 85 5.31 -7.85 4.95
N SER A 86 5.67 -6.82 5.71
CA SER A 86 4.70 -5.96 6.35
C SER A 86 3.76 -5.50 5.27
N SER A 87 2.49 -5.73 5.43
CA SER A 87 1.48 -5.29 4.47
C SER A 87 0.50 -4.39 5.19
N PRO A 88 -0.16 -3.47 4.52
CA PRO A 88 -1.19 -2.65 5.13
C PRO A 88 -2.26 -3.44 5.90
N LEU A 89 -2.53 -4.68 5.45
CA LEU A 89 -3.49 -5.58 6.12
C LEU A 89 -2.99 -6.13 7.46
N THR A 90 -1.68 -6.16 7.68
CA THR A 90 -1.09 -6.74 8.90
C THR A 90 -0.56 -5.70 9.87
N LEU A 91 -0.33 -4.48 9.40
CA LEU A 91 0.25 -3.40 10.21
C LEU A 91 -0.80 -2.67 11.05
N VAL A 92 -2.05 -2.58 10.59
CA VAL A 92 -3.11 -1.81 11.25
C VAL A 92 -4.10 -2.75 11.90
N THR A 93 -4.43 -2.50 13.17
CA THR A 93 -5.47 -3.24 13.87
C THR A 93 -6.84 -3.01 13.22
N GLY A 94 -7.52 -4.09 12.86
CA GLY A 94 -8.80 -4.01 12.17
C GLY A 94 -8.72 -3.66 10.68
N ALA A 95 -7.54 -3.70 10.06
CA ALA A 95 -7.33 -3.40 8.64
C ALA A 95 -8.23 -4.22 7.72
N ALA A 96 -8.54 -5.46 8.07
CA ALA A 96 -9.40 -6.33 7.24
C ALA A 96 -10.79 -5.74 6.96
N GLN A 97 -11.30 -4.86 7.84
CA GLN A 97 -12.58 -4.18 7.73
C GLN A 97 -12.44 -2.71 7.32
N SER A 98 -11.31 -2.07 7.62
CA SER A 98 -11.12 -0.63 7.41
C SER A 98 -10.27 -0.28 6.18
N LEU A 99 -9.40 -1.18 5.70
CA LEU A 99 -8.60 -0.98 4.49
C LEU A 99 -9.49 -1.09 3.25
N GLN A 100 -9.86 0.04 2.68
CA GLN A 100 -10.79 0.13 1.56
C GLN A 100 -10.09 0.11 0.20
N ILE A 101 -8.87 0.62 0.14
CA ILE A 101 -8.06 0.70 -1.09
C ILE A 101 -6.64 0.32 -0.78
N TRP A 102 -6.07 -0.53 -1.63
CA TRP A 102 -4.64 -0.79 -1.70
C TRP A 102 -4.23 -1.00 -3.15
N PHE A 103 -3.77 0.07 -3.79
CA PHE A 103 -3.16 0.03 -5.11
C PHE A 103 -1.65 -0.04 -4.98
N ASP A 104 -1.05 -1.07 -5.51
CA ASP A 104 0.38 -1.38 -5.41
C ASP A 104 0.98 -1.42 -6.82
N GLY A 105 1.71 -0.37 -7.21
CA GLY A 105 2.34 -0.28 -8.52
C GLY A 105 3.41 -1.34 -8.77
N ALA A 106 4.04 -1.85 -7.71
CA ALA A 106 5.05 -2.90 -7.80
C ALA A 106 4.47 -4.28 -8.12
N ASP A 107 3.17 -4.49 -7.93
CA ASP A 107 2.53 -5.78 -8.16
C ASP A 107 1.92 -5.84 -9.57
N ILE A 108 2.70 -6.33 -10.52
CA ILE A 108 2.30 -6.44 -11.93
C ILE A 108 0.99 -7.22 -12.15
N THR A 109 0.60 -8.08 -11.20
CA THR A 109 -0.63 -8.88 -11.31
C THR A 109 -1.90 -8.06 -11.06
N GLN A 110 -1.76 -6.84 -10.54
CA GLN A 110 -2.86 -5.95 -10.22
C GLN A 110 -3.33 -5.09 -11.41
N PHE A 111 -2.82 -5.33 -12.62
CA PHE A 111 -3.16 -4.51 -13.77
C PHE A 111 -3.95 -5.26 -14.83
N GLN A 112 -4.75 -4.50 -15.59
CA GLN A 112 -5.32 -4.93 -16.87
C GLN A 112 -4.76 -4.03 -17.99
N PRO A 113 -4.31 -4.58 -19.14
CA PRO A 113 -4.18 -6.02 -19.36
C PRO A 113 -3.21 -6.66 -18.39
N THR A 114 -3.36 -7.95 -18.15
CA THR A 114 -2.48 -8.71 -17.25
C THR A 114 -1.03 -8.62 -17.71
N ASN A 115 -0.12 -8.30 -16.79
CA ASN A 115 1.31 -8.11 -17.05
C ASN A 115 1.59 -7.07 -18.16
N PRO A 116 1.23 -5.81 -17.98
CA PRO A 116 1.54 -4.77 -18.96
C PRO A 116 3.06 -4.68 -19.20
N ALA A 117 3.43 -4.41 -20.44
CA ALA A 117 4.83 -4.12 -20.76
C ALA A 117 5.23 -2.74 -20.24
N ASP A 118 6.52 -2.48 -20.16
CA ASP A 118 7.05 -1.14 -19.88
C ASP A 118 6.51 -0.11 -20.87
N GLY A 119 6.02 1.03 -20.38
CA GLY A 119 5.32 2.03 -21.17
C GLY A 119 3.93 1.60 -21.67
N GLY A 120 3.45 0.42 -21.30
CA GLY A 120 2.14 -0.08 -21.70
C GLY A 120 1.00 0.63 -20.97
N THR A 121 -0.07 1.00 -21.70
CA THR A 121 -1.25 1.62 -21.10
C THR A 121 -2.01 0.63 -20.23
N ILE A 122 -2.50 1.08 -19.08
CA ILE A 122 -3.33 0.27 -18.18
C ILE A 122 -4.81 0.58 -18.42
N THR A 123 -5.64 -0.45 -18.37
CA THR A 123 -7.10 -0.32 -18.49
C THR A 123 -7.83 -0.53 -17.17
N GLN A 124 -7.11 -0.98 -16.16
CA GLN A 124 -7.59 -1.10 -14.79
C GLN A 124 -6.39 -1.28 -13.85
N TRP A 125 -6.45 -0.65 -12.69
CA TRP A 125 -5.59 -0.94 -11.54
C TRP A 125 -6.45 -1.62 -10.48
N ASN A 126 -6.16 -2.90 -10.20
CA ASN A 126 -6.95 -3.69 -9.28
C ASN A 126 -6.59 -3.34 -7.83
N ASP A 127 -7.60 -3.29 -7.01
CA ASP A 127 -7.47 -3.11 -5.58
C ASP A 127 -7.07 -4.42 -4.89
N LYS A 128 -6.03 -4.38 -4.07
CA LYS A 128 -5.54 -5.50 -3.26
C LYS A 128 -6.26 -5.63 -1.91
N SER A 129 -7.13 -4.68 -1.57
CA SER A 129 -7.96 -4.80 -0.37
C SER A 129 -9.01 -5.90 -0.53
N ASN A 130 -9.77 -6.15 0.53
CA ASN A 130 -10.87 -7.13 0.48
C ASN A 130 -12.14 -6.61 -0.22
N PHE A 131 -12.14 -5.36 -0.72
CA PHE A 131 -13.35 -4.69 -1.19
C PHE A 131 -13.45 -4.56 -2.72
N ALA A 132 -12.34 -4.77 -3.44
CA ALA A 132 -12.28 -4.71 -4.89
C ALA A 132 -12.74 -3.35 -5.48
N HIS A 133 -12.33 -2.26 -4.85
CA HIS A 133 -12.56 -0.89 -5.32
C HIS A 133 -11.59 -0.54 -6.45
N ASN A 134 -11.70 -1.22 -7.59
CA ASN A 134 -10.77 -1.08 -8.70
C ASN A 134 -10.81 0.32 -9.33
N ALA A 135 -9.64 0.78 -9.80
CA ALA A 135 -9.49 2.04 -10.51
C ALA A 135 -9.53 1.81 -12.03
N ASN A 136 -10.40 2.53 -12.72
CA ASN A 136 -10.60 2.42 -14.16
C ASN A 136 -10.39 3.78 -14.83
N PRO A 137 -9.95 3.85 -16.10
CA PRO A 137 -9.83 5.10 -16.84
C PRO A 137 -11.12 5.90 -16.85
N GLU A 138 -11.00 7.18 -16.49
CA GLU A 138 -12.12 8.11 -16.40
C GLU A 138 -11.98 9.19 -17.47
N GLY A 139 -12.94 9.28 -18.36
CA GLY A 139 -12.98 10.25 -19.45
C GLY A 139 -13.51 9.66 -20.75
N SER A 140 -13.62 10.50 -21.77
CA SER A 140 -14.14 10.07 -23.07
C SER A 140 -13.27 10.67 -24.20
N PRO A 141 -12.82 9.83 -25.15
CA PRO A 141 -12.91 8.37 -25.14
C PRO A 141 -11.94 7.72 -24.13
N ALA A 142 -12.39 6.68 -23.43
CA ALA A 142 -11.62 6.01 -22.36
C ALA A 142 -10.26 5.45 -22.79
N ASN A 143 -10.00 5.28 -24.06
CA ASN A 143 -8.72 4.79 -24.57
C ASN A 143 -7.64 5.87 -24.74
N THR A 144 -7.96 7.14 -24.51
CA THR A 144 -7.02 8.28 -24.61
C THR A 144 -6.66 8.87 -23.24
N VAL A 145 -7.24 8.34 -22.17
CA VAL A 145 -7.11 8.84 -20.79
C VAL A 145 -6.53 7.77 -19.88
N ARG A 146 -5.53 7.05 -20.38
CA ARG A 146 -4.97 5.88 -19.70
C ARG A 146 -3.55 6.12 -19.28
N PRO A 147 -3.26 6.12 -17.99
CA PRO A 147 -1.89 6.14 -17.52
C PRO A 147 -1.12 4.89 -17.97
N THR A 148 0.19 4.97 -17.90
CA THR A 148 1.10 3.92 -18.34
C THR A 148 1.79 3.22 -17.17
N TYR A 149 2.10 1.95 -17.38
CA TYR A 149 2.89 1.16 -16.44
C TYR A 149 4.38 1.37 -16.75
N GLN A 150 5.15 1.79 -15.76
CA GLN A 150 6.59 2.00 -15.90
C GLN A 150 7.36 1.05 -15.00
N THR A 151 8.37 0.41 -15.54
CA THR A 151 9.18 -0.59 -14.82
C THR A 151 10.48 0.00 -14.28
N ALA A 152 10.96 -0.53 -13.16
CA ALA A 152 12.27 -0.21 -12.57
C ALA A 152 12.49 1.29 -12.24
N GLU A 153 11.44 2.00 -11.86
CA GLU A 153 11.47 3.44 -11.58
C GLU A 153 12.02 3.76 -10.18
N GLN A 154 11.36 3.26 -9.13
CA GLN A 154 11.76 3.53 -7.75
C GLN A 154 12.14 2.23 -7.03
N ASN A 155 13.37 2.16 -6.50
CA ASN A 155 13.91 0.95 -5.87
C ASN A 155 13.81 -0.31 -6.78
N SER A 156 13.96 -0.11 -8.10
CA SER A 156 13.74 -1.13 -9.13
C SER A 156 12.32 -1.72 -9.14
N LEU A 157 11.36 -1.04 -8.53
CA LEU A 157 9.95 -1.38 -8.56
C LEU A 157 9.21 -0.56 -9.61
N SER A 158 8.07 -1.07 -10.02
CA SER A 158 7.24 -0.43 -11.05
C SER A 158 6.23 0.53 -10.44
N VAL A 159 5.78 1.48 -11.25
CA VAL A 159 4.85 2.54 -10.86
C VAL A 159 3.84 2.81 -11.98
N VAL A 160 2.87 3.66 -11.72
CA VAL A 160 1.92 4.16 -12.71
C VAL A 160 2.23 5.61 -13.03
N GLU A 161 2.48 5.91 -14.31
CA GLU A 161 2.78 7.25 -14.81
C GLU A 161 1.56 7.90 -15.43
N PHE A 162 1.35 9.17 -15.09
CA PHE A 162 0.31 10.07 -15.58
C PHE A 162 0.98 11.20 -16.37
N ASP A 163 0.46 11.50 -17.57
CA ASP A 163 1.12 12.36 -18.58
C ASP A 163 0.85 13.87 -18.41
N GLY A 164 0.10 14.27 -17.40
CA GLY A 164 -0.25 15.67 -17.16
C GLY A 164 -1.25 16.26 -18.15
N THR A 165 -1.77 15.48 -19.10
CA THR A 165 -2.59 15.95 -20.21
C THR A 165 -4.05 15.53 -20.07
N ASN A 166 -4.30 14.24 -19.85
CA ASN A 166 -5.65 13.70 -19.80
C ASN A 166 -5.77 12.39 -19.01
N ASP A 167 -4.69 11.87 -18.43
CA ASP A 167 -4.72 10.63 -17.68
C ASP A 167 -5.50 10.76 -16.38
N CYS A 168 -6.44 9.84 -16.17
CA CYS A 168 -7.34 9.87 -15.04
C CYS A 168 -7.89 8.48 -14.73
N LEU A 169 -7.88 8.09 -13.46
CA LEU A 169 -8.49 6.86 -12.98
C LEU A 169 -9.62 7.16 -11.99
N SER A 170 -10.78 6.52 -12.18
CA SER A 170 -11.92 6.57 -11.25
C SER A 170 -12.01 5.28 -10.46
N ILE A 171 -12.12 5.40 -9.15
CA ILE A 171 -12.21 4.29 -8.20
C ILE A 171 -13.68 3.97 -7.95
N ASN A 172 -14.08 2.74 -8.19
CA ASN A 172 -15.45 2.29 -8.07
C ASN A 172 -15.59 0.99 -7.25
N PRO A 173 -16.67 0.85 -6.48
CA PRO A 173 -17.74 1.85 -6.22
C PRO A 173 -17.26 2.98 -5.30
N VAL A 174 -17.86 4.16 -5.42
CA VAL A 174 -17.54 5.33 -4.60
C VAL A 174 -18.35 5.41 -3.30
N SER A 175 -19.36 4.57 -3.14
CA SER A 175 -20.28 4.60 -1.99
C SER A 175 -19.59 4.42 -0.64
N TRP A 176 -18.42 3.79 -0.61
CA TRP A 176 -17.66 3.53 0.61
C TRP A 176 -17.14 4.81 1.29
N VAL A 177 -16.94 5.89 0.53
CA VAL A 177 -16.40 7.16 1.07
C VAL A 177 -17.50 8.12 1.52
N ARG A 178 -18.74 7.91 1.10
CA ARG A 178 -19.86 8.82 1.39
C ARG A 178 -20.22 8.82 2.88
N GLY A 179 -20.34 10.02 3.44
CA GLY A 179 -20.72 10.21 4.84
C GLY A 179 -19.69 9.77 5.87
N LEU A 180 -18.46 9.47 5.44
CA LEU A 180 -17.41 9.08 6.39
C LEU A 180 -17.07 10.20 7.34
N GLN A 181 -16.91 9.85 8.61
CA GLN A 181 -16.38 10.72 9.66
C GLN A 181 -14.88 10.44 9.93
N ASN A 182 -14.38 9.29 9.51
CA ASN A 182 -13.02 8.85 9.78
C ASN A 182 -12.38 8.32 8.51
N PHE A 183 -11.21 8.85 8.17
CA PHE A 183 -10.52 8.50 6.93
C PHE A 183 -9.03 8.75 7.06
N THR A 184 -8.22 7.84 6.56
CA THR A 184 -6.77 8.04 6.41
C THR A 184 -6.33 7.51 5.06
N ILE A 185 -5.56 8.29 4.31
CA ILE A 185 -5.00 7.87 3.03
C ILE A 185 -3.51 8.18 2.97
N PHE A 186 -2.76 7.26 2.38
CA PHE A 186 -1.35 7.38 2.06
C PHE A 186 -1.18 7.27 0.55
N ILE A 187 -0.35 8.14 -0.01
CA ILE A 187 0.03 8.11 -1.42
C ILE A 187 1.55 8.25 -1.49
N VAL A 188 2.22 7.33 -2.19
CA VAL A 188 3.60 7.51 -2.60
C VAL A 188 3.61 7.97 -4.04
N ALA A 189 4.09 9.18 -4.26
CA ALA A 189 4.08 9.80 -5.58
C ALA A 189 5.31 10.66 -5.82
N LYS A 190 5.65 10.82 -7.10
CA LYS A 190 6.66 11.74 -7.63
C LYS A 190 5.97 12.72 -8.57
N TYR A 191 6.21 13.99 -8.37
CA TYR A 191 5.70 15.04 -9.23
C TYR A 191 6.78 15.50 -10.22
N ASP A 192 6.49 15.43 -11.51
CA ASP A 192 7.41 15.83 -12.58
C ASP A 192 7.01 17.14 -13.27
N GLY A 193 5.81 17.62 -13.05
CA GLY A 193 5.26 18.81 -13.69
C GLY A 193 5.70 20.14 -13.08
N THR A 194 5.21 21.23 -13.65
CA THR A 194 5.44 22.60 -13.20
C THR A 194 4.15 23.34 -12.82
N GLY A 195 3.01 22.73 -13.07
CA GLY A 195 1.67 23.30 -12.89
C GLY A 195 0.99 22.91 -11.59
N SER A 196 -0.27 23.28 -11.47
CA SER A 196 -1.15 22.79 -10.40
C SER A 196 -1.87 21.55 -10.87
N THR A 197 -1.61 20.43 -10.22
CA THR A 197 -2.14 19.12 -10.60
C THR A 197 -2.72 18.40 -9.38
N ARG A 198 -3.47 17.33 -9.58
CA ARG A 198 -4.17 16.61 -8.52
C ARG A 198 -3.72 15.17 -8.45
N PHE A 199 -3.15 14.77 -7.33
CA PHE A 199 -2.88 13.36 -7.04
C PHE A 199 -4.19 12.60 -6.81
N LEU A 200 -5.10 13.25 -6.09
CA LEU A 200 -6.37 12.70 -5.65
C LEU A 200 -7.43 13.79 -5.61
N SER A 201 -8.63 13.47 -6.03
CA SER A 201 -9.78 14.34 -5.83
C SER A 201 -11.09 13.55 -5.77
N THR A 202 -12.12 14.20 -5.21
CA THR A 202 -13.51 13.80 -5.40
C THR A 202 -14.21 14.85 -6.24
N THR A 203 -15.28 14.45 -6.93
CA THR A 203 -16.12 15.38 -7.66
C THR A 203 -17.11 16.09 -6.72
N ASP A 204 -17.70 17.14 -7.22
CA ASP A 204 -18.79 17.97 -6.69
C ASP A 204 -18.43 19.04 -5.67
N THR A 205 -17.49 18.87 -4.78
CA THR A 205 -17.18 19.90 -3.78
C THR A 205 -15.74 19.89 -3.33
N ASP A 206 -14.88 19.15 -4.03
CA ASP A 206 -13.52 18.92 -3.56
C ASP A 206 -13.49 18.40 -2.10
N ASP A 207 -14.42 17.50 -1.79
CA ASP A 207 -14.57 16.96 -0.43
C ASP A 207 -13.36 16.18 0.06
N ILE A 208 -12.60 15.58 -0.85
CA ILE A 208 -11.26 15.04 -0.60
C ILE A 208 -10.37 15.51 -1.74
N ILE A 209 -9.33 16.24 -1.41
CA ILE A 209 -8.33 16.70 -2.38
C ILE A 209 -6.94 16.55 -1.81
N ILE A 210 -6.02 16.10 -2.65
CA ILE A 210 -4.59 16.35 -2.50
C ILE A 210 -4.10 16.85 -3.86
N LYS A 211 -3.78 18.13 -3.92
CA LYS A 211 -3.23 18.75 -5.13
C LYS A 211 -1.95 19.51 -4.80
N ASN A 212 -1.06 19.56 -5.76
CA ASN A 212 0.14 20.39 -5.64
C ASN A 212 0.01 21.65 -6.50
N THR A 213 0.72 22.68 -6.07
CA THR A 213 1.25 23.73 -6.93
C THR A 213 2.75 23.49 -7.07
N SER A 214 3.48 24.41 -7.68
CA SER A 214 4.94 24.26 -7.81
C SER A 214 5.71 24.11 -6.48
N THR A 215 5.14 24.60 -5.38
CA THR A 215 5.84 24.66 -4.07
C THR A 215 4.97 24.36 -2.87
N GLU A 216 3.69 24.09 -3.04
CA GLU A 216 2.75 23.89 -1.94
C GLU A 216 1.83 22.72 -2.22
N ILE A 217 1.35 22.08 -1.17
CA ILE A 217 0.25 21.13 -1.24
C ILE A 217 -1.00 21.80 -0.70
N THR A 218 -2.07 21.75 -1.48
CA THR A 218 -3.41 22.05 -1.01
C THR A 218 -4.10 20.72 -0.71
N VAL A 219 -4.63 20.59 0.48
CA VAL A 219 -5.51 19.50 0.89
C VAL A 219 -6.90 20.02 1.15
N GLY A 220 -7.91 19.26 0.76
CA GLY A 220 -9.30 19.57 1.02
C GLY A 220 -9.97 18.41 1.72
N MET A 221 -10.89 18.72 2.62
CA MET A 221 -11.71 17.73 3.30
C MET A 221 -13.02 18.35 3.79
N ALA A 222 -14.13 17.70 3.43
CA ALA A 222 -15.45 17.99 3.95
C ALA A 222 -15.83 19.50 3.88
N GLY A 223 -15.62 20.13 2.72
CA GLY A 223 -16.00 21.52 2.45
C GLY A 223 -14.98 22.59 2.81
N ALA A 224 -13.82 22.22 3.35
CA ALA A 224 -12.71 23.15 3.58
C ALA A 224 -11.51 22.82 2.70
N THR A 225 -10.69 23.83 2.43
CA THR A 225 -9.35 23.64 1.86
C THR A 225 -8.31 24.17 2.82
N ALA A 226 -7.13 23.59 2.79
CA ALA A 226 -5.99 24.03 3.57
C ALA A 226 -4.70 23.92 2.76
N VAL A 227 -3.81 24.87 2.95
CA VAL A 227 -2.54 24.94 2.22
C VAL A 227 -1.38 24.74 3.19
N THR A 228 -0.38 23.97 2.78
CA THR A 228 0.88 23.84 3.50
C THR A 228 1.76 25.07 3.28
N SER A 229 2.78 25.23 4.14
CA SER A 229 3.94 26.06 3.78
C SER A 229 4.71 25.41 2.62
N SER A 230 5.61 26.21 2.02
CA SER A 230 6.45 25.77 0.90
C SER A 230 7.15 24.44 1.14
N LEU A 231 7.06 23.53 0.17
CA LEU A 231 7.63 22.17 0.18
C LEU A 231 8.51 21.97 -1.06
N ALA A 232 9.53 21.12 -0.93
CA ALA A 232 10.32 20.66 -2.07
C ALA A 232 9.60 19.45 -2.71
N LEU A 233 8.83 19.68 -3.78
CA LEU A 233 7.99 18.66 -4.41
C LEU A 233 8.67 17.89 -5.57
N ASN A 234 9.67 18.51 -6.22
CA ASN A 234 10.29 17.97 -7.45
C ASN A 234 11.61 17.26 -7.16
N THR A 235 11.76 16.62 -6.01
CA THR A 235 13.02 16.01 -5.57
C THR A 235 13.01 14.48 -5.62
N GLY A 236 11.91 13.87 -5.98
CA GLY A 236 11.75 12.41 -6.02
C GLY A 236 10.37 11.96 -5.54
N TYR A 237 10.32 10.71 -5.07
CA TYR A 237 9.09 10.18 -4.48
C TYR A 237 8.95 10.61 -3.03
N HIS A 238 7.73 10.95 -2.67
CA HIS A 238 7.36 11.40 -1.33
C HIS A 238 6.12 10.67 -0.82
N ILE A 239 6.01 10.55 0.51
CA ILE A 239 4.81 10.04 1.17
C ILE A 239 3.89 11.22 1.51
N HIS A 240 2.68 11.17 0.99
CA HIS A 240 1.59 12.09 1.30
C HIS A 240 0.59 11.34 2.18
N THR A 241 0.40 11.78 3.42
CA THR A 241 -0.58 11.20 4.35
C THR A 241 -1.61 12.23 4.74
N LEU A 242 -2.88 11.95 4.46
CA LEU A 242 -4.03 12.77 4.86
C LEU A 242 -4.85 12.00 5.90
N VAL A 243 -5.11 12.63 7.04
CA VAL A 243 -5.87 12.06 8.15
C VAL A 243 -7.07 12.95 8.44
N PHE A 244 -8.26 12.35 8.44
CA PHE A 244 -9.52 13.01 8.77
C PHE A 244 -10.18 12.36 9.99
N ASP A 245 -10.53 13.21 10.95
CA ASP A 245 -11.32 12.87 12.14
C ASP A 245 -12.46 13.89 12.29
N GLY A 246 -13.60 13.58 11.71
CA GLY A 246 -14.78 14.43 11.78
C GLY A 246 -15.39 14.53 13.18
N THR A 247 -15.00 13.65 14.12
CA THR A 247 -15.47 13.67 15.51
C THR A 247 -14.67 14.66 16.36
N ALA A 248 -13.49 15.05 15.93
CA ALA A 248 -12.64 16.00 16.65
C ALA A 248 -13.22 17.43 16.61
N THR A 249 -12.70 18.29 17.46
CA THR A 249 -13.11 19.70 17.54
C THR A 249 -12.01 20.60 16.98
N GLY A 250 -12.39 21.49 16.06
CA GLY A 250 -11.49 22.42 15.41
C GLY A 250 -10.80 21.86 14.15
N ASP A 251 -10.62 22.69 13.15
CA ASP A 251 -10.20 22.29 11.81
C ASP A 251 -8.85 21.56 11.81
N GLY A 252 -7.85 22.06 12.54
CA GLY A 252 -6.54 21.42 12.63
C GLY A 252 -6.50 20.09 13.40
N ASN A 253 -7.55 19.77 14.15
CA ASN A 253 -7.71 18.44 14.76
C ASN A 253 -8.46 17.49 13.83
N ARG A 254 -9.42 18.02 13.05
CA ARG A 254 -10.18 17.24 12.08
C ARG A 254 -9.37 16.86 10.86
N LEU A 255 -8.56 17.77 10.35
CA LEU A 255 -7.75 17.54 9.16
C LEU A 255 -6.27 17.73 9.47
N LYS A 256 -5.49 16.68 9.25
CA LYS A 256 -4.04 16.66 9.38
C LYS A 256 -3.42 16.19 8.08
N TYR A 257 -2.30 16.78 7.72
CA TYR A 257 -1.51 16.36 6.58
C TYR A 257 -0.06 16.14 7.00
N ARG A 258 0.51 15.06 6.49
CA ARG A 258 1.93 14.73 6.68
C ARG A 258 2.60 14.58 5.34
N TYR A 259 3.83 15.00 5.29
CA TYR A 259 4.70 14.91 4.12
C TYR A 259 6.03 14.35 4.60
N ASP A 260 6.43 13.22 4.03
CA ASP A 260 7.64 12.50 4.43
C ASP A 260 7.72 12.29 5.94
N THR A 261 6.73 11.61 6.48
CA THR A 261 6.59 11.28 7.91
C THR A 261 6.40 12.45 8.87
N ALA A 262 6.60 13.69 8.41
CA ALA A 262 6.49 14.89 9.23
C ALA A 262 5.13 15.58 9.07
N GLN A 263 4.42 15.83 10.17
CA GLN A 263 3.18 16.61 10.14
C GLN A 263 3.48 18.06 9.71
N LYS A 264 2.66 18.59 8.80
CA LYS A 264 2.76 19.96 8.28
C LYS A 264 1.70 20.84 8.89
N GLY A 265 2.07 22.10 9.11
CA GLY A 265 1.11 23.15 9.46
C GLY A 265 0.20 23.44 8.27
N LEU A 266 -1.08 23.63 8.54
CA LEU A 266 -2.12 23.91 7.55
C LEU A 266 -2.72 25.29 7.80
N SER A 267 -2.86 26.09 6.73
CA SER A 267 -3.61 27.34 6.71
C SER A 267 -4.97 27.09 6.08
N PHE A 268 -6.03 27.16 6.88
CA PHE A 268 -7.39 26.77 6.46
C PHE A 268 -8.14 27.91 5.78
N THR A 269 -8.92 27.55 4.75
CA THR A 269 -9.96 28.35 4.14
C THR A 269 -11.28 27.60 4.25
N GLY A 270 -12.28 28.17 4.89
CA GLY A 270 -13.51 27.48 5.27
C GLY A 270 -13.34 26.69 6.57
N SER A 271 -14.37 25.94 6.95
CA SER A 271 -14.37 25.07 8.13
C SER A 271 -14.50 23.62 7.71
N VAL A 272 -13.63 22.78 8.27
CA VAL A 272 -13.67 21.34 8.02
C VAL A 272 -14.94 20.76 8.63
N GLY A 273 -15.78 20.14 7.80
CA GLY A 273 -16.99 19.48 8.22
C GLY A 273 -16.73 18.26 9.12
N THR A 274 -17.81 17.68 9.62
CA THR A 274 -17.76 16.49 10.49
C THR A 274 -17.84 15.18 9.71
N GLN A 275 -18.08 15.23 8.43
CA GLN A 275 -18.17 14.06 7.54
C GLN A 275 -17.95 14.46 6.10
N ILE A 276 -17.51 13.49 5.30
CA ILE A 276 -17.43 13.61 3.83
C ILE A 276 -18.87 13.67 3.29
N SER A 277 -19.09 14.44 2.21
CA SER A 277 -20.42 14.58 1.62
C SER A 277 -21.03 13.23 1.20
N ASN A 278 -22.33 13.10 1.35
CA ASN A 278 -23.09 11.98 0.82
C ASN A 278 -23.29 12.05 -0.70
N SER A 279 -22.98 13.19 -1.33
CA SER A 279 -23.15 13.44 -2.76
C SER A 279 -21.90 13.14 -3.59
N VAL A 280 -20.78 12.76 -2.97
CA VAL A 280 -19.57 12.33 -3.70
C VAL A 280 -19.94 11.25 -4.72
N ASP A 281 -19.69 11.50 -6.00
CA ASP A 281 -20.03 10.59 -7.09
C ASP A 281 -18.81 9.97 -7.79
N LYS A 282 -17.63 10.57 -7.64
CA LYS A 282 -16.36 10.02 -8.13
C LYS A 282 -15.26 10.17 -7.09
N PHE A 283 -14.36 9.21 -7.08
CA PHE A 283 -13.10 9.25 -6.36
C PHE A 283 -12.00 9.03 -7.39
N LEU A 284 -11.19 10.06 -7.65
CA LEU A 284 -10.33 10.16 -8.81
C LEU A 284 -8.86 10.16 -8.40
N LEU A 285 -8.03 9.41 -9.14
CA LEU A 285 -6.58 9.46 -9.07
C LEU A 285 -6.00 10.12 -10.33
N GLY A 286 -5.02 10.99 -10.15
CA GLY A 286 -4.30 11.64 -11.23
C GLY A 286 -5.07 12.75 -11.92
N CYS A 287 -6.22 13.18 -11.41
CA CYS A 287 -6.99 14.25 -12.03
C CYS A 287 -8.00 14.90 -11.08
N GLY A 288 -8.53 16.07 -11.50
CA GLY A 288 -9.84 16.56 -11.10
C GLY A 288 -10.88 16.19 -12.16
N ASP A 289 -12.13 16.52 -11.95
CA ASP A 289 -13.19 16.25 -12.95
C ASP A 289 -12.92 17.03 -14.25
N GLY A 290 -12.19 16.41 -15.17
CA GLY A 290 -11.77 16.97 -16.45
C GLY A 290 -10.72 18.07 -16.41
N THR A 291 -10.06 18.29 -15.27
CA THR A 291 -9.03 19.33 -15.08
C THR A 291 -7.93 18.90 -14.13
N GLY A 292 -6.82 19.64 -14.10
CA GLY A 292 -5.75 19.44 -13.11
C GLY A 292 -5.13 18.06 -13.19
N PHE A 293 -4.89 17.58 -14.40
CA PHE A 293 -4.27 16.30 -14.67
C PHE A 293 -2.86 16.24 -14.04
N PHE A 294 -2.60 15.14 -13.37
CA PHE A 294 -1.33 14.90 -12.69
C PHE A 294 -0.24 14.60 -13.71
N ASP A 295 0.89 15.27 -13.57
CA ASP A 295 2.10 15.05 -14.34
C ASP A 295 3.14 14.43 -13.41
N GLY A 296 3.30 13.11 -13.49
CA GLY A 296 4.17 12.38 -12.59
C GLY A 296 3.78 10.93 -12.36
N GLN A 297 4.32 10.34 -11.32
CA GLN A 297 4.22 8.90 -11.07
C GLN A 297 3.57 8.62 -9.70
N ILE A 298 2.65 7.67 -9.65
CA ILE A 298 2.07 7.14 -8.41
C ILE A 298 2.55 5.71 -8.21
N ALA A 299 3.22 5.49 -7.09
CA ALA A 299 3.82 4.21 -6.74
C ALA A 299 2.86 3.32 -5.93
N GLU A 300 2.20 3.89 -4.92
CA GLU A 300 1.28 3.14 -4.05
C GLU A 300 0.22 4.07 -3.46
N VAL A 301 -1.01 3.54 -3.30
CA VAL A 301 -2.13 4.23 -2.66
C VAL A 301 -2.77 3.29 -1.65
N ILE A 302 -2.92 3.74 -0.40
CA ILE A 302 -3.52 2.96 0.68
C ILE A 302 -4.54 3.83 1.39
N ALA A 303 -5.81 3.40 1.50
CA ALA A 303 -6.84 4.17 2.18
C ALA A 303 -7.62 3.33 3.18
N PHE A 304 -7.81 3.89 4.37
CA PHE A 304 -8.55 3.29 5.48
C PHE A 304 -9.80 4.12 5.80
N GLN A 305 -10.90 3.44 6.00
CA GLN A 305 -12.14 4.00 6.57
C GLN A 305 -12.00 4.08 8.11
N GLN A 306 -10.93 4.76 8.54
CA GLN A 306 -10.55 4.88 9.94
C GLN A 306 -9.62 6.09 10.11
N THR A 307 -9.75 6.82 11.21
CA THR A 307 -8.69 7.72 11.67
C THR A 307 -7.63 6.87 12.35
N LEU A 308 -6.51 6.68 11.68
CA LEU A 308 -5.39 5.93 12.24
C LEU A 308 -4.69 6.74 13.33
N ASP A 309 -4.20 6.06 14.35
CA ASP A 309 -3.38 6.69 15.40
C ASP A 309 -1.92 6.88 14.93
N GLY A 310 -1.11 7.51 15.79
CA GLY A 310 0.28 7.81 15.45
C GLY A 310 1.16 6.56 15.24
N THR A 311 0.83 5.45 15.88
CA THR A 311 1.55 4.18 15.74
C THR A 311 1.23 3.55 14.40
N ASP A 312 -0.05 3.37 14.08
CA ASP A 312 -0.51 2.81 12.82
C ASP A 312 -0.01 3.64 11.62
N ILE A 313 -0.05 4.98 11.73
CA ILE A 313 0.50 5.88 10.71
C ILE A 313 1.99 5.65 10.54
N GLY A 314 2.75 5.59 11.65
CA GLY A 314 4.19 5.35 11.62
C GLY A 314 4.55 3.99 11.00
N ASP A 315 3.77 2.97 11.28
CA ASP A 315 3.97 1.62 10.74
C ASP A 315 3.73 1.56 9.22
N ILE A 316 2.67 2.22 8.73
CA ILE A 316 2.40 2.32 7.28
C ILE A 316 3.46 3.20 6.58
N GLU A 317 3.81 4.36 7.13
CA GLU A 317 4.87 5.21 6.58
C GLU A 317 6.23 4.48 6.57
N GLY A 318 6.55 3.71 7.62
CA GLY A 318 7.75 2.88 7.69
C GLY A 318 7.77 1.76 6.64
N TYR A 319 6.62 1.11 6.41
CA TYR A 319 6.45 0.14 5.33
C TYR A 319 6.71 0.77 3.95
N LEU A 320 6.07 1.92 3.67
CA LEU A 320 6.22 2.63 2.41
C LEU A 320 7.66 3.11 2.19
N ASN A 321 8.28 3.70 3.24
CA ASN A 321 9.67 4.14 3.20
C ASN A 321 10.63 2.98 2.88
N THR A 322 10.43 1.83 3.52
CA THR A 322 11.28 0.64 3.31
C THR A 322 11.08 0.06 1.91
N LYS A 323 9.83 -0.14 1.50
CA LYS A 323 9.51 -0.74 0.19
C LYS A 323 10.02 0.10 -0.96
N TRP A 324 9.79 1.41 -0.91
CA TRP A 324 10.14 2.34 -1.97
C TRP A 324 11.53 2.98 -1.80
N ALA A 325 12.29 2.61 -0.75
CA ALA A 325 13.63 3.11 -0.44
C ALA A 325 13.71 4.65 -0.49
N LEU A 326 12.79 5.33 0.23
CA LEU A 326 12.68 6.79 0.17
C LEU A 326 13.74 7.50 1.01
N GLY A 327 14.36 6.82 1.98
CA GLY A 327 15.43 7.37 2.82
C GLY A 327 14.94 8.34 3.91
N LEU A 328 13.71 8.17 4.40
CA LEU A 328 13.05 9.02 5.39
C LEU A 328 13.31 8.57 6.82
#